data_c0d550431729d0a3ce4c07a8ed1258d6
#
_entry.id   c0d550431729d0a3ce4c07a8ed1258d6
#
_cell.length_a   1.000
_cell.length_b   1.000
_cell.length_c   1.000
_cell.angle_alpha   90.00
_cell.angle_beta   90.00
_cell.angle_gamma   90.00
#
_symmetry.space_group_name_H-M   'P 1'
#
loop_
_entity.id
_entity.type
_entity.pdbx_description
1 polymer ?
#
loop_
_entity_poly.entity_id
_entity_poly.type
_entity_poly.pdbx_seq_one_letter_code
_entity_poly.pdbx_strand_id
1 'polypeptide(L)'
;MSIAAKAFKTVLIAALAAFSAMPAAALDLTNVAFVRVVSGNTSIPVGHAEFCKARPAECQANADPLLAVTLDEDRWNQLLDINAHVNGTVVPVSDSDLYGVEEFWTYPNGYGDCEDFVLAKRRALIEAGWPASTLLMAVVREANGDGHAVLLVRTDRGDLVLDNQDGLVRIWNETPYQFVKRQDQAHAGRWVDMIDDRAITVAATASH
;
A
#
# COMPACT_ATOMS: atom_id res chain seq x y z
N MET A 1 67.21 27.12 38.75
CA MET A 1 65.86 26.48 38.93
C MET A 1 65.26 26.28 37.53
N SER A 2 65.26 25.04 37.05
CA SER A 2 64.85 24.72 35.71
C SER A 2 63.46 24.08 35.82
N ILE A 3 62.48 24.69 35.17
CA ILE A 3 61.09 24.17 35.12
C ILE A 3 60.94 23.36 33.81
N ALA A 4 60.83 22.02 33.94
CA ALA A 4 60.58 21.13 32.83
C ALA A 4 59.08 21.11 32.45
N ALA A 5 58.77 21.59 31.27
CA ALA A 5 57.42 21.47 30.70
C ALA A 5 57.17 20.06 30.17
N LYS A 6 56.18 19.34 30.74
CA LYS A 6 55.67 18.06 30.24
C LYS A 6 54.66 18.31 29.13
N ALA A 7 54.99 17.92 27.90
CA ALA A 7 54.08 17.91 26.78
C ALA A 7 53.12 16.71 26.86
N PHE A 8 51.83 16.98 27.00
CA PHE A 8 50.76 15.98 26.89
C PHE A 8 50.44 15.74 25.41
N LYS A 9 50.72 14.54 24.90
CA LYS A 9 50.31 14.12 23.55
C LYS A 9 48.89 13.57 23.64
N THR A 10 47.91 14.34 23.17
CA THR A 10 46.52 13.88 23.00
C THR A 10 46.45 13.03 21.75
N VAL A 11 46.18 11.74 21.91
CA VAL A 11 45.89 10.83 20.80
C VAL A 11 44.40 10.91 20.49
N LEU A 12 44.05 11.49 19.34
CA LEU A 12 42.71 11.53 18.83
C LEU A 12 42.42 10.19 18.12
N ILE A 13 41.61 9.32 18.72
CA ILE A 13 41.11 8.09 18.09
C ILE A 13 39.86 8.47 17.29
N ALA A 14 40.01 8.54 15.98
CA ALA A 14 38.87 8.66 15.06
C ALA A 14 38.21 7.28 14.91
N ALA A 15 37.03 7.10 15.51
CA ALA A 15 36.20 5.92 15.29
C ALA A 15 35.52 6.08 13.94
N LEU A 16 35.95 5.32 12.92
CA LEU A 16 35.21 5.12 11.68
C LEU A 16 33.99 4.23 11.98
N ALA A 17 32.80 4.83 12.00
CA ALA A 17 31.54 4.06 11.98
C ALA A 17 31.35 3.50 10.56
N ALA A 18 31.57 2.20 10.38
CA ALA A 18 31.22 1.52 9.17
C ALA A 18 29.69 1.41 9.09
N PHE A 19 29.05 2.24 8.28
CA PHE A 19 27.66 2.07 7.90
C PHE A 19 27.57 0.86 6.96
N SER A 20 27.10 -0.27 7.49
CA SER A 20 26.74 -1.42 6.68
C SER A 20 25.45 -1.06 5.90
N ALA A 21 25.56 -0.73 4.61
CA ALA A 21 24.43 -0.63 3.74
C ALA A 21 23.77 -2.02 3.67
N MET A 22 22.58 -2.18 4.23
CA MET A 22 21.76 -3.38 3.99
C MET A 22 21.40 -3.40 2.49
N PRO A 23 21.57 -4.55 1.80
CA PRO A 23 21.11 -4.64 0.43
C PRO A 23 19.62 -4.42 0.40
N ALA A 24 19.15 -3.42 -0.35
CA ALA A 24 17.74 -3.29 -0.69
C ALA A 24 17.32 -4.59 -1.39
N ALA A 25 16.35 -5.32 -0.83
CA ALA A 25 15.78 -6.47 -1.51
C ALA A 25 15.17 -5.97 -2.81
N ALA A 26 15.78 -6.32 -3.94
CA ALA A 26 15.24 -6.02 -5.26
C ALA A 26 13.94 -6.82 -5.43
N LEU A 27 12.84 -6.11 -5.75
CA LEU A 27 11.58 -6.76 -6.09
C LEU A 27 11.78 -7.62 -7.34
N ASP A 28 11.46 -8.91 -7.26
CA ASP A 28 11.54 -9.82 -8.42
C ASP A 28 10.31 -9.64 -9.31
N LEU A 29 10.43 -8.82 -10.33
CA LEU A 29 9.39 -8.57 -11.34
C LEU A 29 9.46 -9.54 -12.54
N THR A 30 10.21 -10.64 -12.45
CA THR A 30 10.33 -11.60 -13.56
C THR A 30 9.11 -12.53 -13.66
N ASN A 31 8.42 -12.79 -12.56
CA ASN A 31 7.21 -13.61 -12.50
C ASN A 31 5.97 -12.72 -12.46
N VAL A 32 5.32 -12.56 -13.61
CA VAL A 32 4.07 -11.79 -13.69
C VAL A 32 2.95 -12.51 -12.93
N ALA A 33 2.50 -11.92 -11.83
CA ALA A 33 1.46 -12.50 -10.99
C ALA A 33 0.23 -11.56 -10.91
N PHE A 34 -0.93 -12.05 -11.37
CA PHE A 34 -2.21 -11.37 -11.22
C PHE A 34 -3.11 -12.13 -10.26
N VAL A 35 -3.80 -11.41 -9.38
CA VAL A 35 -4.86 -12.02 -8.58
C VAL A 35 -6.01 -12.44 -9.49
N ARG A 36 -6.45 -13.68 -9.36
CA ARG A 36 -7.61 -14.20 -10.09
C ARG A 36 -8.89 -13.65 -9.47
N VAL A 37 -9.90 -13.43 -10.29
CA VAL A 37 -11.22 -12.97 -9.86
C VAL A 37 -12.29 -13.96 -10.27
N VAL A 38 -13.36 -14.04 -9.47
CA VAL A 38 -14.59 -14.76 -9.81
C VAL A 38 -15.42 -13.88 -10.74
N SER A 39 -16.04 -14.47 -11.74
CA SER A 39 -16.98 -13.76 -12.62
C SER A 39 -18.23 -13.34 -11.84
N GLY A 40 -18.69 -12.12 -12.07
CA GLY A 40 -19.88 -11.54 -11.42
C GLY A 40 -19.54 -10.52 -10.35
N ASN A 41 -20.57 -9.80 -9.90
CA ASN A 41 -20.40 -8.80 -8.85
C ASN A 41 -20.57 -9.42 -7.46
N THR A 42 -19.81 -8.92 -6.51
CA THR A 42 -19.97 -9.24 -5.08
C THR A 42 -20.52 -8.04 -4.30
N SER A 43 -20.75 -8.22 -2.99
CA SER A 43 -21.20 -7.14 -2.10
C SER A 43 -20.15 -6.03 -2.02
N ILE A 44 -20.61 -4.80 -2.11
CA ILE A 44 -19.79 -3.60 -1.92
C ILE A 44 -19.50 -3.44 -0.42
N PRO A 45 -18.25 -3.10 0.02
CA PRO A 45 -18.00 -2.67 1.40
C PRO A 45 -18.94 -1.52 1.79
N VAL A 46 -19.47 -1.55 3.02
CA VAL A 46 -20.49 -0.58 3.43
C VAL A 46 -19.96 0.86 3.37
N GLY A 47 -18.73 1.09 3.85
CA GLY A 47 -18.10 2.41 3.80
C GLY A 47 -17.91 2.90 2.36
N HIS A 48 -17.50 2.01 1.41
CA HIS A 48 -17.40 2.40 0.00
C HIS A 48 -18.76 2.71 -0.63
N ALA A 49 -19.83 2.01 -0.25
CA ALA A 49 -21.17 2.31 -0.74
C ALA A 49 -21.63 3.71 -0.30
N GLU A 50 -21.36 4.11 0.95
CA GLU A 50 -21.65 5.46 1.46
C GLU A 50 -20.74 6.51 0.81
N PHE A 51 -19.47 6.22 0.61
CA PHE A 51 -18.54 7.07 -0.15
C PHE A 51 -19.07 7.35 -1.57
N CYS A 52 -19.56 6.32 -2.27
CA CYS A 52 -20.15 6.47 -3.60
C CYS A 52 -21.45 7.32 -3.61
N LYS A 53 -22.27 7.23 -2.57
CA LYS A 53 -23.44 8.12 -2.42
C LYS A 53 -23.04 9.58 -2.25
N ALA A 54 -22.01 9.84 -1.48
CA ALA A 54 -21.49 11.19 -1.25
C ALA A 54 -20.71 11.74 -2.45
N ARG A 55 -20.03 10.85 -3.22
CA ARG A 55 -19.18 11.21 -4.36
C ARG A 55 -19.48 10.34 -5.60
N PRO A 56 -20.68 10.48 -6.19
CA PRO A 56 -21.10 9.58 -7.27
C PRO A 56 -20.22 9.65 -8.52
N ALA A 57 -19.55 10.76 -8.76
CA ALA A 57 -18.63 10.91 -9.89
C ALA A 57 -17.39 9.99 -9.79
N GLU A 58 -16.98 9.62 -8.57
CA GLU A 58 -15.81 8.76 -8.36
C GLU A 58 -16.11 7.26 -8.46
N CYS A 59 -17.40 6.91 -8.57
CA CYS A 59 -17.87 5.52 -8.61
C CYS A 59 -18.54 5.15 -9.94
N GLN A 60 -18.14 5.80 -11.02
CA GLN A 60 -18.70 5.56 -12.35
C GLN A 60 -17.97 4.44 -13.09
N ALA A 61 -18.55 4.05 -14.24
CA ALA A 61 -17.87 3.19 -15.20
C ALA A 61 -16.64 3.92 -15.78
N ASN A 62 -15.55 3.19 -15.95
CA ASN A 62 -14.38 3.66 -16.68
C ASN A 62 -14.67 3.61 -18.18
N ALA A 63 -14.44 4.73 -18.89
CA ALA A 63 -14.79 4.84 -20.31
C ALA A 63 -14.00 3.84 -21.19
N ASP A 64 -12.69 3.74 -20.96
CA ASP A 64 -11.78 2.84 -21.68
C ASP A 64 -10.89 2.10 -20.68
N PRO A 65 -11.40 1.01 -20.06
CA PRO A 65 -10.66 0.32 -19.03
C PRO A 65 -9.44 -0.39 -19.61
N LEU A 66 -8.25 0.02 -19.17
CA LEU A 66 -7.02 -0.72 -19.46
C LEU A 66 -6.94 -1.95 -18.56
N LEU A 67 -6.44 -3.06 -19.12
CA LEU A 67 -6.22 -4.29 -18.34
C LEU A 67 -5.03 -4.14 -17.39
N ALA A 68 -3.95 -3.48 -17.85
CA ALA A 68 -2.74 -3.21 -17.08
C ALA A 68 -1.99 -2.03 -17.73
N VAL A 69 -1.15 -1.34 -16.95
CA VAL A 69 -0.21 -0.33 -17.46
C VAL A 69 1.17 -0.94 -17.65
N THR A 70 1.95 -0.41 -18.58
CA THR A 70 3.37 -0.72 -18.67
C THR A 70 4.10 -0.04 -17.53
N LEU A 71 4.84 -0.81 -16.74
CA LEU A 71 5.64 -0.33 -15.61
C LEU A 71 7.04 0.02 -16.10
N ASP A 72 7.27 1.27 -16.38
CA ASP A 72 8.60 1.84 -16.62
C ASP A 72 9.22 2.40 -15.33
N GLU A 73 10.44 2.92 -15.42
CA GLU A 73 11.17 3.47 -14.28
C GLU A 73 10.45 4.69 -13.66
N ASP A 74 9.89 5.56 -14.49
CA ASP A 74 9.18 6.76 -14.03
C ASP A 74 7.93 6.38 -13.23
N ARG A 75 7.14 5.44 -13.73
CA ARG A 75 5.97 4.92 -13.04
C ARG A 75 6.34 4.18 -11.76
N TRP A 76 7.42 3.39 -11.79
CA TRP A 76 7.90 2.74 -10.59
C TRP A 76 8.26 3.77 -9.50
N ASN A 77 9.01 4.79 -9.85
CA ASN A 77 9.37 5.87 -8.92
C ASN A 77 8.14 6.62 -8.40
N GLN A 78 7.13 6.89 -9.24
CA GLN A 78 5.86 7.48 -8.80
C GLN A 78 5.13 6.61 -7.77
N LEU A 79 5.10 5.28 -7.94
CA LEU A 79 4.50 4.38 -6.94
C LEU A 79 5.22 4.49 -5.60
N LEU A 80 6.55 4.48 -5.61
CA LEU A 80 7.36 4.58 -4.40
C LEU A 80 7.14 5.93 -3.70
N ASP A 81 7.21 7.02 -4.45
CA ASP A 81 7.09 8.38 -3.92
C ASP A 81 5.69 8.64 -3.34
N ILE A 82 4.63 8.25 -4.06
CA ILE A 82 3.25 8.44 -3.60
C ILE A 82 2.96 7.56 -2.38
N ASN A 83 3.41 6.30 -2.38
CA ASN A 83 3.25 5.42 -1.23
C ASN A 83 3.95 6.01 0.01
N ALA A 84 5.21 6.40 -0.12
CA ALA A 84 5.99 6.99 0.96
C ALA A 84 5.40 8.34 1.43
N HIS A 85 4.97 9.20 0.51
CA HIS A 85 4.39 10.50 0.84
C HIS A 85 3.10 10.36 1.64
N VAL A 86 2.15 9.54 1.17
CA VAL A 86 0.87 9.36 1.87
C VAL A 86 1.10 8.68 3.22
N ASN A 87 1.94 7.65 3.30
CA ASN A 87 2.27 6.98 4.55
C ASN A 87 2.98 7.91 5.56
N GLY A 88 3.74 8.90 5.08
CA GLY A 88 4.43 9.85 5.94
C GLY A 88 3.63 11.09 6.35
N THR A 89 2.51 11.37 5.68
CA THR A 89 1.71 12.59 5.91
C THR A 89 0.36 12.34 6.57
N VAL A 90 -0.17 11.13 6.49
CA VAL A 90 -1.41 10.72 7.17
C VAL A 90 -1.05 9.96 8.45
N VAL A 91 -1.66 10.36 9.56
CA VAL A 91 -1.52 9.67 10.86
C VAL A 91 -2.61 8.62 10.98
N PRO A 92 -2.25 7.33 11.22
CA PRO A 92 -3.24 6.27 11.35
C PRO A 92 -4.13 6.48 12.59
N VAL A 93 -5.43 6.61 12.39
CA VAL A 93 -6.45 6.71 13.44
C VAL A 93 -7.71 6.06 12.90
N SER A 94 -8.36 5.22 13.71
CA SER A 94 -9.57 4.51 13.32
C SER A 94 -10.77 5.46 13.14
N ASP A 95 -11.70 5.08 12.30
CA ASP A 95 -12.97 5.79 12.11
C ASP A 95 -13.77 5.92 13.41
N SER A 96 -13.74 4.89 14.24
CA SER A 96 -14.41 4.93 15.54
C SER A 96 -13.83 6.02 16.47
N ASP A 97 -12.52 6.26 16.42
CA ASP A 97 -11.87 7.31 17.20
C ASP A 97 -12.06 8.71 16.60
N LEU A 98 -12.08 8.82 15.25
CA LEU A 98 -12.22 10.10 14.56
C LEU A 98 -13.68 10.57 14.46
N TYR A 99 -14.59 9.66 14.14
CA TYR A 99 -15.96 9.98 13.74
C TYR A 99 -17.04 9.31 14.61
N GLY A 100 -16.64 8.37 15.49
CA GLY A 100 -17.59 7.64 16.34
C GLY A 100 -18.44 6.60 15.59
N VAL A 101 -17.99 6.17 14.41
CA VAL A 101 -18.62 5.14 13.57
C VAL A 101 -17.59 4.09 13.15
N GLU A 102 -18.04 2.88 12.79
CA GLU A 102 -17.13 1.77 12.47
C GLU A 102 -16.45 1.90 11.10
N GLU A 103 -17.09 2.54 10.13
CA GLU A 103 -16.64 2.63 8.74
C GLU A 103 -17.06 3.98 8.14
N PHE A 104 -16.12 4.84 7.80
CA PHE A 104 -16.39 6.15 7.18
C PHE A 104 -15.33 6.50 6.13
N TRP A 105 -15.39 5.86 4.98
CA TRP A 105 -14.48 6.09 3.88
C TRP A 105 -14.47 7.54 3.40
N THR A 106 -13.36 8.22 3.56
CA THR A 106 -13.19 9.60 3.14
C THR A 106 -11.76 9.89 2.71
N TYR A 107 -11.52 11.07 2.15
CA TYR A 107 -10.14 11.51 1.93
C TYR A 107 -9.58 12.04 3.25
N PRO A 108 -8.39 11.58 3.67
CA PRO A 108 -7.83 11.96 4.95
C PRO A 108 -7.52 13.45 5.02
N ASN A 109 -7.78 14.07 6.16
CA ASN A 109 -7.36 15.43 6.49
C ASN A 109 -6.28 15.36 7.59
N GLY A 110 -5.15 14.75 7.26
CA GLY A 110 -4.03 14.50 8.17
C GLY A 110 -4.19 13.26 9.05
N TYR A 111 -5.39 12.69 9.17
CA TYR A 111 -5.71 11.48 9.93
C TYR A 111 -6.64 10.59 9.10
N GLY A 112 -6.59 9.29 9.30
CA GLY A 112 -7.46 8.31 8.65
C GLY A 112 -6.99 6.89 8.90
N ASP A 113 -7.78 5.91 8.50
CA ASP A 113 -7.40 4.49 8.58
C ASP A 113 -7.10 3.88 7.20
N CYS A 114 -7.08 2.55 7.09
CA CYS A 114 -6.50 1.88 5.94
C CYS A 114 -7.13 2.28 4.60
N GLU A 115 -8.45 2.42 4.53
CA GLU A 115 -9.16 2.80 3.31
C GLU A 115 -8.96 4.26 2.91
N ASP A 116 -8.78 5.16 3.88
CA ASP A 116 -8.49 6.56 3.64
C ASP A 116 -7.11 6.73 2.99
N PHE A 117 -6.12 5.95 3.45
CA PHE A 117 -4.81 5.86 2.79
C PHE A 117 -4.94 5.35 1.34
N VAL A 118 -5.77 4.33 1.13
CA VAL A 118 -6.02 3.79 -0.22
C VAL A 118 -6.65 4.83 -1.12
N LEU A 119 -7.68 5.55 -0.64
CA LEU A 119 -8.31 6.64 -1.38
C LEU A 119 -7.32 7.75 -1.74
N ALA A 120 -6.48 8.17 -0.79
CA ALA A 120 -5.48 9.22 -1.00
C ALA A 120 -4.44 8.80 -2.05
N LYS A 121 -3.87 7.59 -1.95
CA LYS A 121 -2.90 7.05 -2.91
C LYS A 121 -3.51 6.92 -4.30
N ARG A 122 -4.73 6.36 -4.38
CA ARG A 122 -5.46 6.22 -5.64
C ARG A 122 -5.67 7.57 -6.33
N ARG A 123 -6.14 8.58 -5.59
CA ARG A 123 -6.33 9.94 -6.12
C ARG A 123 -5.01 10.52 -6.64
N ALA A 124 -3.94 10.48 -5.84
CA ALA A 124 -2.64 11.01 -6.22
C ALA A 124 -2.10 10.35 -7.51
N LEU A 125 -2.27 9.04 -7.67
CA LEU A 125 -1.88 8.33 -8.88
C LEU A 125 -2.75 8.74 -10.09
N ILE A 126 -4.07 8.91 -9.92
CA ILE A 126 -4.95 9.40 -10.99
C ILE A 126 -4.52 10.81 -11.42
N GLU A 127 -4.23 11.70 -10.47
CA GLU A 127 -3.73 13.05 -10.74
C GLU A 127 -2.36 13.05 -11.44
N ALA A 128 -1.53 12.03 -11.18
CA ALA A 128 -0.28 11.77 -11.89
C ALA A 128 -0.47 11.11 -13.27
N GLY A 129 -1.72 10.91 -13.73
CA GLY A 129 -2.05 10.40 -15.06
C GLY A 129 -2.17 8.88 -15.18
N TRP A 130 -2.30 8.16 -14.05
CA TRP A 130 -2.57 6.72 -14.08
C TRP A 130 -4.03 6.44 -14.42
N PRO A 131 -4.32 5.43 -15.24
CA PRO A 131 -5.68 5.03 -15.56
C PRO A 131 -6.40 4.49 -14.30
N ALA A 132 -7.55 5.06 -13.96
CA ALA A 132 -8.31 4.67 -12.77
C ALA A 132 -8.69 3.17 -12.76
N SER A 133 -8.87 2.56 -13.94
CA SER A 133 -9.17 1.12 -14.11
C SER A 133 -8.02 0.19 -13.69
N THR A 134 -6.81 0.71 -13.51
CA THR A 134 -5.66 -0.06 -13.05
C THR A 134 -5.33 0.17 -11.58
N LEU A 135 -6.08 1.05 -10.90
CA LEU A 135 -5.91 1.44 -9.50
C LEU A 135 -7.13 0.97 -8.69
N LEU A 136 -7.04 -0.21 -8.12
CA LEU A 136 -8.19 -0.93 -7.57
C LEU A 136 -8.08 -1.03 -6.05
N MET A 137 -9.05 -0.47 -5.34
CA MET A 137 -9.16 -0.71 -3.91
C MET A 137 -9.46 -2.20 -3.68
N ALA A 138 -8.77 -2.81 -2.75
CA ALA A 138 -8.94 -4.22 -2.39
C ALA A 138 -9.14 -4.38 -0.88
N VAL A 139 -10.04 -5.28 -0.52
CA VAL A 139 -10.21 -5.77 0.85
C VAL A 139 -9.43 -7.07 0.98
N VAL A 140 -8.60 -7.11 1.98
CA VAL A 140 -7.78 -8.26 2.34
C VAL A 140 -8.07 -8.68 3.78
N ARG A 141 -7.59 -9.85 4.16
CA ARG A 141 -7.62 -10.34 5.53
C ARG A 141 -6.20 -10.53 6.03
N GLU A 142 -5.90 -10.00 7.19
CA GLU A 142 -4.63 -10.19 7.89
C GLU A 142 -4.53 -11.59 8.51
N ALA A 143 -3.33 -11.98 8.94
CA ALA A 143 -3.09 -13.28 9.55
C ALA A 143 -3.86 -13.50 10.88
N ASN A 144 -4.19 -12.42 11.61
CA ASN A 144 -5.02 -12.44 12.82
C ASN A 144 -6.53 -12.56 12.52
N GLY A 145 -6.92 -12.44 11.24
CA GLY A 145 -8.30 -12.52 10.76
C GLY A 145 -8.97 -11.16 10.56
N ASP A 146 -8.32 -10.06 10.93
CA ASP A 146 -8.89 -8.71 10.77
C ASP A 146 -8.98 -8.31 9.30
N GLY A 147 -9.95 -7.45 9.00
CA GLY A 147 -10.07 -6.82 7.68
C GLY A 147 -9.06 -5.71 7.51
N HIS A 148 -8.55 -5.56 6.28
CA HIS A 148 -7.65 -4.47 5.92
C HIS A 148 -7.89 -4.03 4.47
N ALA A 149 -7.59 -2.77 4.14
CA ALA A 149 -7.70 -2.24 2.79
C ALA A 149 -6.32 -1.89 2.23
N VAL A 150 -6.09 -2.28 0.98
CA VAL A 150 -4.86 -1.96 0.24
C VAL A 150 -5.19 -1.46 -1.17
N LEU A 151 -4.27 -0.71 -1.79
CA LEU A 151 -4.38 -0.34 -3.19
C LEU A 151 -3.65 -1.37 -4.06
N LEU A 152 -4.39 -2.06 -4.93
CA LEU A 152 -3.85 -2.87 -6.01
C LEU A 152 -3.60 -2.01 -7.24
N VAL A 153 -2.39 -2.07 -7.77
CA VAL A 153 -1.99 -1.41 -9.02
C VAL A 153 -1.68 -2.46 -10.07
N ARG A 154 -2.49 -2.51 -11.14
CA ARG A 154 -2.33 -3.49 -12.21
C ARG A 154 -1.31 -3.02 -13.25
N THR A 155 -0.22 -3.75 -13.37
CA THR A 155 0.87 -3.46 -14.29
C THR A 155 1.18 -4.67 -15.18
N ASP A 156 1.95 -4.48 -16.24
CA ASP A 156 2.48 -5.59 -17.07
C ASP A 156 3.46 -6.50 -16.30
N ARG A 157 3.82 -6.13 -15.06
CA ARG A 157 4.64 -6.92 -14.14
C ARG A 157 3.81 -7.63 -13.04
N GLY A 158 2.48 -7.57 -13.13
CA GLY A 158 1.54 -8.15 -12.18
C GLY A 158 0.82 -7.11 -11.33
N ASP A 159 0.06 -7.59 -10.35
CA ASP A 159 -0.64 -6.75 -9.40
C ASP A 159 0.32 -6.35 -8.26
N LEU A 160 0.63 -5.05 -8.17
CA LEU A 160 1.44 -4.47 -7.09
C LEU A 160 0.52 -3.96 -5.97
N VAL A 161 1.03 -3.96 -4.76
CA VAL A 161 0.31 -3.52 -3.55
C VAL A 161 0.99 -2.31 -2.95
N LEU A 162 0.22 -1.24 -2.73
CA LEU A 162 0.58 -0.10 -1.91
C LEU A 162 -0.21 -0.15 -0.62
N ASP A 163 0.50 -0.14 0.50
CA ASP A 163 -0.04 -0.38 1.83
C ASP A 163 0.41 0.72 2.81
N ASN A 164 -0.41 1.03 3.80
CA ASN A 164 -0.03 1.94 4.88
C ASN A 164 0.71 1.23 6.03
N GLN A 165 0.56 -0.08 6.16
CA GLN A 165 1.26 -0.90 7.15
C GLN A 165 2.63 -1.38 6.67
N ASP A 166 2.86 -1.46 5.35
CA ASP A 166 4.16 -1.81 4.76
C ASP A 166 4.61 -0.67 3.83
N GLY A 167 5.75 -0.07 4.13
CA GLY A 167 6.34 0.98 3.31
C GLY A 167 6.86 0.49 1.95
N LEU A 168 7.02 -0.82 1.75
CA LEU A 168 7.48 -1.41 0.51
C LEU A 168 6.31 -1.65 -0.46
N VAL A 169 6.50 -1.33 -1.74
CA VAL A 169 5.61 -1.78 -2.80
C VAL A 169 5.95 -3.24 -3.10
N ARG A 170 4.95 -4.14 -2.97
CA ARG A 170 5.14 -5.59 -3.15
C ARG A 170 4.28 -6.13 -4.28
N ILE A 171 4.66 -7.27 -4.86
CA ILE A 171 3.75 -8.09 -5.66
C ILE A 171 2.72 -8.72 -4.70
N TRP A 172 1.47 -8.78 -5.12
CA TRP A 172 0.35 -9.23 -4.27
C TRP A 172 0.61 -10.56 -3.55
N ASN A 173 1.24 -11.52 -4.23
CA ASN A 173 1.50 -12.85 -3.69
C ASN A 173 2.70 -12.93 -2.74
N GLU A 174 3.44 -11.83 -2.57
CA GLU A 174 4.51 -11.67 -1.58
C GLU A 174 4.03 -10.95 -0.31
N THR A 175 2.77 -10.54 -0.28
CA THR A 175 2.15 -9.96 0.92
C THR A 175 1.67 -11.05 1.88
N PRO A 176 1.59 -10.77 3.21
CA PRO A 176 1.08 -11.72 4.18
C PRO A 176 -0.47 -11.82 4.19
N TYR A 177 -1.13 -11.12 3.30
CA TYR A 177 -2.60 -11.00 3.27
C TYR A 177 -3.27 -12.09 2.47
N GLN A 178 -4.52 -12.44 2.86
CA GLN A 178 -5.47 -13.18 2.03
C GLN A 178 -6.37 -12.19 1.31
N PHE A 179 -6.36 -12.21 -0.02
CA PHE A 179 -7.18 -11.31 -0.83
C PHE A 179 -8.62 -11.80 -0.92
N VAL A 180 -9.58 -10.93 -0.59
CA VAL A 180 -11.02 -11.28 -0.49
C VAL A 180 -11.80 -10.75 -1.68
N LYS A 181 -11.74 -9.44 -1.92
CA LYS A 181 -12.45 -8.76 -3.00
C LYS A 181 -11.74 -7.47 -3.41
N ARG A 182 -12.01 -7.02 -4.63
CA ARG A 182 -11.50 -5.73 -5.11
C ARG A 182 -12.54 -5.02 -5.97
N GLN A 183 -12.29 -3.74 -6.27
CA GLN A 183 -13.05 -3.02 -7.28
C GLN A 183 -12.97 -3.71 -8.65
N ASP A 184 -14.05 -3.59 -9.42
CA ASP A 184 -14.09 -3.98 -10.83
C ASP A 184 -13.33 -2.95 -11.68
N GLN A 185 -12.54 -3.43 -12.66
CA GLN A 185 -11.77 -2.54 -13.54
C GLN A 185 -12.64 -1.70 -14.48
N ALA A 186 -13.78 -2.22 -14.88
CA ALA A 186 -14.67 -1.52 -15.78
C ALA A 186 -15.58 -0.52 -15.04
N HIS A 187 -15.74 -0.65 -13.71
CA HIS A 187 -16.70 0.17 -12.96
C HIS A 187 -16.25 0.37 -11.51
N ALA A 188 -15.84 1.58 -11.16
CA ALA A 188 -15.31 1.91 -9.84
C ALA A 188 -16.32 1.71 -8.68
N GLY A 189 -17.63 1.72 -8.95
CA GLY A 189 -18.67 1.45 -7.94
C GLY A 189 -19.05 -0.04 -7.82
N ARG A 190 -18.37 -0.97 -8.51
CA ARG A 190 -18.63 -2.41 -8.43
C ARG A 190 -17.45 -3.15 -7.84
N TRP A 191 -17.74 -4.32 -7.28
CA TRP A 191 -16.75 -5.17 -6.65
C TRP A 191 -16.87 -6.60 -7.16
N VAL A 192 -15.73 -7.31 -7.20
CA VAL A 192 -15.61 -8.72 -7.61
C VAL A 192 -14.85 -9.49 -6.53
N ASP A 193 -15.23 -10.75 -6.31
CA ASP A 193 -14.50 -11.63 -5.40
C ASP A 193 -13.17 -12.06 -6.02
N MET A 194 -12.16 -12.20 -5.17
CA MET A 194 -10.84 -12.68 -5.56
C MET A 194 -10.66 -14.14 -5.16
N ILE A 195 -9.87 -14.87 -5.95
CA ILE A 195 -9.47 -16.24 -5.65
C ILE A 195 -8.01 -16.18 -5.16
N ASP A 196 -7.85 -16.39 -3.87
CA ASP A 196 -6.53 -16.51 -3.23
C ASP A 196 -6.49 -17.84 -2.46
N ASP A 197 -5.91 -18.84 -3.10
CA ASP A 197 -5.76 -20.21 -2.59
C ASP A 197 -4.36 -20.47 -1.99
N ARG A 198 -3.58 -19.40 -1.77
CA ARG A 198 -2.31 -19.51 -1.05
C ARG A 198 -2.55 -19.91 0.41
N ALA A 199 -1.73 -20.84 0.91
CA ALA A 199 -1.69 -21.10 2.34
C ALA A 199 -1.10 -19.87 3.05
N ILE A 200 -1.87 -19.24 3.96
CA ILE A 200 -1.32 -18.19 4.82
C ILE A 200 -0.32 -18.87 5.76
N THR A 201 0.96 -18.62 5.55
CA THR A 201 1.99 -19.09 6.46
C THR A 201 1.97 -18.18 7.69
N VAL A 202 1.24 -18.59 8.72
CA VAL A 202 1.34 -17.96 10.05
C VAL A 202 2.73 -18.29 10.55
N ALA A 203 3.64 -17.31 10.61
CA ALA A 203 4.90 -17.48 11.30
C ALA A 203 4.56 -17.75 12.78
N ALA A 204 4.69 -19.00 13.20
CA ALA A 204 4.59 -19.35 14.60
C ALA A 204 5.74 -18.64 15.33
N THR A 205 5.43 -17.58 16.07
CA THR A 205 6.36 -17.00 17.03
C THR A 205 6.59 -18.07 18.11
N ALA A 206 7.74 -18.73 18.03
CA ALA A 206 8.19 -19.58 19.11
C ALA A 206 8.37 -18.69 20.35
N SER A 207 7.46 -18.80 21.31
CA SER A 207 7.62 -18.22 22.64
C SER A 207 8.75 -18.95 23.35
N HIS A 208 9.86 -18.24 23.59
CA HIS A 208 10.92 -18.65 24.52
C HIS A 208 10.64 -18.07 25.90
#